data_17ab1118e49baa27ab60355bbf30f955
#
_entry.id   17ab1118e49baa27ab60355bbf30f955
#
_cell.length_a   1.000
_cell.length_b   1.000
_cell.length_c   1.000
_cell.angle_alpha   90.00
_cell.angle_beta   90.00
_cell.angle_gamma   90.00
#
_symmetry.space_group_name_H-M   'P 1'
#
loop_
_entity.id
_entity.type
_entity.pdbx_description
1 polymer ?
#
loop_
_entity_poly.entity_id
_entity_poly.type
_entity_poly.pdbx_seq_one_letter_code
_entity_poly.pdbx_strand_id
1 'polypeptide(L)'
;MSVKIQLEKNGEVINGFTGFSWTTFFFGFWVPAFRKNSKGFGLFFLFFIVKVIIIYTLYKQNTKIQESILLYGAFEVSYSMITPTLLAAAIYPLEAWIAYFYNNYYTNNLLAEGYNLIEGDEYSAAVLKDYSYLPYSKEELDDNVKMEKYRELSTFARKKENSKFYTLAGIWATLVVIIYLLSFFNVIH
;
A
#
# COMPACT_ATOMS: atom_id res chain seq x y z
N MET A 1 -0.38 5.31 -7.09
CA MET A 1 -1.65 5.47 -6.34
C MET A 1 -2.72 4.66 -7.01
N SER A 2 -3.66 4.09 -6.24
CA SER A 2 -4.73 3.27 -6.80
C SER A 2 -5.55 4.02 -7.86
N VAL A 3 -5.89 3.33 -8.92
CA VAL A 3 -6.88 3.77 -9.90
C VAL A 3 -8.25 3.39 -9.36
N LYS A 4 -9.15 4.36 -9.34
CA LYS A 4 -10.54 4.18 -8.87
C LYS A 4 -11.39 3.73 -10.05
N ILE A 5 -12.19 2.70 -9.84
CA ILE A 5 -13.20 2.18 -10.76
C ILE A 5 -14.55 2.16 -10.06
N GLN A 6 -15.63 2.11 -10.82
CA GLN A 6 -16.99 2.01 -10.28
C GLN A 6 -17.58 0.64 -10.61
N LEU A 7 -18.21 0.06 -9.61
CA LEU A 7 -18.92 -1.21 -9.70
C LEU A 7 -20.34 -1.04 -9.14
N GLU A 8 -21.30 -1.77 -9.69
CA GLU A 8 -22.70 -1.69 -9.29
C GLU A 8 -23.25 -3.06 -8.97
N LYS A 9 -24.13 -3.10 -7.96
CA LYS A 9 -24.95 -4.26 -7.62
C LYS A 9 -26.29 -3.80 -7.12
N ASN A 10 -27.37 -4.20 -7.78
CA ASN A 10 -28.76 -3.87 -7.40
C ASN A 10 -29.03 -2.37 -7.21
N GLY A 11 -28.41 -1.51 -8.02
CA GLY A 11 -28.52 -0.05 -7.92
C GLY A 11 -27.57 0.59 -6.90
N GLU A 12 -26.83 -0.20 -6.11
CA GLU A 12 -25.79 0.33 -5.22
C GLU A 12 -24.46 0.44 -5.96
N VAL A 13 -23.92 1.64 -6.05
CA VAL A 13 -22.62 1.90 -6.68
C VAL A 13 -21.52 1.97 -5.63
N ILE A 14 -20.48 1.16 -5.79
CA ILE A 14 -19.33 1.12 -4.90
C ILE A 14 -18.04 1.34 -5.68
N ASN A 15 -17.01 1.84 -5.00
CA ASN A 15 -15.70 2.07 -5.60
C ASN A 15 -14.80 0.83 -5.43
N GLY A 16 -14.38 0.23 -6.53
CA GLY A 16 -13.25 -0.66 -6.59
C GLY A 16 -11.93 0.11 -6.79
N PHE A 17 -10.82 -0.56 -6.54
CA PHE A 17 -9.48 0.04 -6.66
C PHE A 17 -8.52 -0.96 -7.27
N THR A 18 -7.67 -0.49 -8.18
CA THR A 18 -6.59 -1.26 -8.79
C THR A 18 -5.23 -0.62 -8.51
N GLY A 19 -4.15 -1.37 -8.66
CA GLY A 19 -2.79 -0.89 -8.44
C GLY A 19 -2.40 -0.72 -6.96
N PHE A 20 -1.25 -0.10 -6.71
CA PHE A 20 -0.67 0.04 -5.37
C PHE A 20 -1.52 0.95 -4.46
N SER A 21 -1.77 0.50 -3.23
CA SER A 21 -2.55 1.24 -2.24
C SER A 21 -1.68 2.05 -1.27
N TRP A 22 -1.36 3.28 -1.63
CA TRP A 22 -0.67 4.20 -0.72
C TRP A 22 -1.42 4.46 0.58
N THR A 23 -2.75 4.56 0.49
CA THR A 23 -3.58 4.71 1.69
C THR A 23 -3.41 3.52 2.63
N THR A 24 -3.37 2.31 2.11
CA THR A 24 -3.13 1.11 2.91
C THR A 24 -1.72 1.07 3.50
N PHE A 25 -0.73 1.51 2.75
CA PHE A 25 0.66 1.59 3.21
C PHE A 25 0.80 2.54 4.42
N PHE A 26 0.16 3.72 4.38
CA PHE A 26 0.29 4.70 5.46
C PHE A 26 -0.71 4.52 6.61
N PHE A 27 -1.95 4.16 6.30
CA PHE A 27 -3.04 4.12 7.28
C PHE A 27 -3.38 2.69 7.76
N GLY A 28 -2.77 1.66 7.16
CA GLY A 28 -2.89 0.28 7.60
C GLY A 28 -4.34 -0.17 7.80
N PHE A 29 -4.68 -0.57 9.03
CA PHE A 29 -5.99 -1.15 9.38
C PHE A 29 -7.18 -0.16 9.26
N TRP A 30 -6.94 1.14 9.25
CA TRP A 30 -8.01 2.13 9.03
C TRP A 30 -8.66 2.01 7.65
N VAL A 31 -7.90 1.61 6.62
CA VAL A 31 -8.43 1.51 5.26
C VAL A 31 -9.49 0.42 5.11
N PRO A 32 -9.30 -0.83 5.58
CA PRO A 32 -10.36 -1.81 5.63
C PRO A 32 -11.57 -1.38 6.48
N ALA A 33 -11.34 -0.66 7.59
CA ALA A 33 -12.43 -0.13 8.40
C ALA A 33 -13.34 0.82 7.60
N PHE A 34 -12.75 1.80 6.91
CA PHE A 34 -13.51 2.73 6.05
C PHE A 34 -14.16 2.06 4.84
N ARG A 35 -13.60 0.96 4.34
CA ARG A 35 -14.17 0.18 3.24
C ARG A 35 -15.17 -0.89 3.71
N LYS A 36 -15.54 -0.91 5.00
CA LYS A 36 -16.47 -1.89 5.61
C LYS A 36 -16.03 -3.35 5.38
N ASN A 37 -14.73 -3.59 5.19
CA ASN A 37 -14.17 -4.92 5.02
C ASN A 37 -13.73 -5.48 6.38
N SER A 38 -14.62 -6.18 7.06
CA SER A 38 -14.35 -6.72 8.41
C SER A 38 -13.22 -7.75 8.45
N LYS A 39 -13.10 -8.61 7.43
CA LYS A 39 -12.02 -9.60 7.33
C LYS A 39 -10.67 -8.92 7.14
N GLY A 40 -10.60 -7.95 6.23
CA GLY A 40 -9.40 -7.13 6.03
C GLY A 40 -9.03 -6.36 7.30
N PHE A 41 -10.01 -5.76 7.98
CA PHE A 41 -9.78 -5.04 9.24
C PHE A 41 -9.14 -5.94 10.30
N GLY A 42 -9.67 -7.12 10.56
CA GLY A 42 -9.12 -8.04 11.54
C GLY A 42 -7.66 -8.43 11.26
N LEU A 43 -7.34 -8.75 10.00
CA LEU A 43 -5.97 -9.08 9.58
C LEU A 43 -4.99 -7.91 9.78
N PHE A 44 -5.37 -6.72 9.34
CA PHE A 44 -4.52 -5.52 9.48
C PHE A 44 -4.38 -5.08 10.94
N PHE A 45 -5.42 -5.25 11.74
CA PHE A 45 -5.37 -4.95 13.16
C PHE A 45 -4.42 -5.88 13.90
N LEU A 46 -4.45 -7.19 13.59
CA LEU A 46 -3.47 -8.14 14.13
C LEU A 46 -2.04 -7.75 13.73
N PHE A 47 -1.82 -7.38 12.47
CA PHE A 47 -0.52 -6.90 12.01
C PHE A 47 -0.08 -5.63 12.75
N PHE A 48 -0.99 -4.70 13.02
CA PHE A 48 -0.72 -3.51 13.83
C PHE A 48 -0.27 -3.87 15.25
N ILE A 49 -0.92 -4.83 15.91
CA ILE A 49 -0.51 -5.31 17.23
C ILE A 49 0.92 -5.86 17.19
N VAL A 50 1.25 -6.67 16.19
CA VAL A 50 2.61 -7.20 16.02
C VAL A 50 3.63 -6.07 15.86
N LYS A 51 3.32 -5.03 15.07
CA LYS A 51 4.18 -3.83 14.95
C LYS A 51 4.42 -3.14 16.30
N VAL A 52 3.36 -2.95 17.07
CA VAL A 52 3.46 -2.31 18.40
C VAL A 52 4.38 -3.12 19.32
N ILE A 53 4.26 -4.46 19.31
CA ILE A 53 5.14 -5.33 20.11
C ILE A 53 6.61 -5.18 19.69
N ILE A 54 6.89 -5.17 18.37
CA ILE A 54 8.25 -5.02 17.84
C ILE A 54 8.83 -3.64 18.22
N ILE A 55 8.07 -2.57 18.05
CA ILE A 55 8.48 -1.21 18.39
C ILE A 55 8.76 -1.09 19.90
N TYR A 56 7.88 -1.67 20.73
CA TYR A 56 8.08 -1.69 22.19
C TYR A 56 9.34 -2.45 22.59
N THR A 57 9.62 -3.58 21.94
CA THR A 57 10.83 -4.36 22.17
C THR A 57 12.08 -3.58 21.79
N LEU A 58 12.07 -2.88 20.64
CA LEU A 58 13.16 -1.99 20.22
C LEU A 58 13.36 -0.84 21.20
N TYR A 59 12.29 -0.22 21.68
CA TYR A 59 12.38 0.85 22.66
C TYR A 59 13.08 0.36 23.95
N LYS A 60 12.63 -0.76 24.53
CA LYS A 60 13.28 -1.36 25.71
C LYS A 60 14.75 -1.69 25.49
N GLN A 61 15.09 -2.16 24.30
CA GLN A 61 16.45 -2.49 23.93
C GLN A 61 17.35 -1.24 23.87
N ASN A 62 16.86 -0.17 23.23
CA ASN A 62 17.58 1.10 23.19
C ASN A 62 17.82 1.67 24.58
N THR A 63 16.82 1.59 25.48
CA THR A 63 16.99 2.04 26.88
C THR A 63 18.08 1.26 27.57
N LYS A 64 18.14 -0.06 27.45
CA LYS A 64 19.20 -0.90 28.02
C LYS A 64 20.60 -0.57 27.48
N ILE A 65 20.69 -0.29 26.17
CA ILE A 65 21.96 0.13 25.56
C ILE A 65 22.44 1.46 26.15
N GLN A 66 21.55 2.45 26.28
CA GLN A 66 21.88 3.75 26.88
C GLN A 66 22.32 3.62 28.35
N GLU A 67 21.61 2.82 29.15
CA GLU A 67 21.99 2.53 30.53
C GLU A 67 23.37 1.84 30.63
N SER A 68 23.65 0.89 29.75
CA SER A 68 24.95 0.21 29.69
C SER A 68 26.09 1.15 29.35
N ILE A 69 25.89 2.03 28.38
CA ILE A 69 26.88 3.05 27.99
C ILE A 69 27.14 4.03 29.15
N LEU A 70 26.09 4.46 29.87
CA LEU A 70 26.20 5.37 31.00
C LEU A 70 26.94 4.76 32.19
N LEU A 71 26.68 3.47 32.47
CA LEU A 71 27.26 2.80 33.63
C LEU A 71 28.66 2.24 33.43
N TYR A 72 28.92 1.73 32.19
CA TYR A 72 30.14 0.96 31.91
C TYR A 72 30.99 1.58 30.80
N GLY A 73 30.53 2.67 30.16
CA GLY A 73 31.25 3.32 29.06
C GLY A 73 31.25 2.52 27.76
N ALA A 74 30.65 1.34 27.72
CA ALA A 74 30.57 0.46 26.56
C ALA A 74 29.33 -0.44 26.61
N PHE A 75 28.97 -1.04 25.47
CA PHE A 75 27.97 -2.10 25.41
C PHE A 75 28.46 -3.26 24.54
N GLU A 76 28.08 -4.46 24.90
CA GLU A 76 28.34 -5.64 24.07
C GLU A 76 27.15 -5.91 23.13
N VAL A 77 27.43 -6.10 21.85
CA VAL A 77 26.42 -6.47 20.86
C VAL A 77 26.00 -7.92 21.07
N SER A 78 24.78 -8.13 21.51
CA SER A 78 24.19 -9.46 21.67
C SER A 78 23.24 -9.80 20.51
N TYR A 79 23.12 -11.08 20.17
CA TYR A 79 22.13 -11.57 19.21
C TYR A 79 20.69 -11.17 19.56
N SER A 80 20.37 -11.06 20.87
CA SER A 80 19.08 -10.57 21.33
C SER A 80 18.79 -9.13 20.90
N MET A 81 19.80 -8.33 20.58
CA MET A 81 19.68 -6.96 20.09
C MET A 81 19.46 -6.89 18.58
N ILE A 82 20.03 -7.84 17.82
CA ILE A 82 19.94 -7.85 16.36
C ILE A 82 18.55 -8.26 15.90
N THR A 83 17.93 -9.23 16.56
CA THR A 83 16.63 -9.79 16.15
C THR A 83 15.51 -8.75 16.06
N PRO A 84 15.21 -7.90 17.07
CA PRO A 84 14.17 -6.87 16.96
C PRO A 84 14.47 -5.83 15.87
N THR A 85 15.74 -5.50 15.66
CA THR A 85 16.15 -4.57 14.59
C THR A 85 15.87 -5.15 13.22
N LEU A 86 16.20 -6.43 12.98
CA LEU A 86 15.90 -7.11 11.72
C LEU A 86 14.38 -7.23 11.50
N LEU A 87 13.62 -7.57 12.54
CA LEU A 87 12.16 -7.62 12.46
C LEU A 87 11.55 -6.26 12.11
N ALA A 88 12.04 -5.19 12.71
CA ALA A 88 11.60 -3.83 12.39
C ALA A 88 11.94 -3.44 10.94
N ALA A 89 13.14 -3.79 10.47
CA ALA A 89 13.52 -3.56 9.09
C ALA A 89 12.65 -4.35 8.09
N ALA A 90 12.20 -5.56 8.46
CA ALA A 90 11.33 -6.38 7.63
C ALA A 90 9.87 -5.89 7.56
N ILE A 91 9.41 -5.07 8.51
CA ILE A 91 8.05 -4.52 8.52
C ILE A 91 7.78 -3.69 7.25
N TYR A 92 8.70 -2.81 6.86
CA TYR A 92 8.50 -1.91 5.71
C TYR A 92 8.27 -2.64 4.38
N PRO A 93 9.13 -3.59 3.95
CA PRO A 93 8.85 -4.35 2.74
C PRO A 93 7.57 -5.19 2.84
N LEU A 94 7.23 -5.70 4.04
CA LEU A 94 5.98 -6.42 4.25
C LEU A 94 4.75 -5.50 4.11
N GLU A 95 4.79 -4.28 4.64
CA GLU A 95 3.74 -3.27 4.43
C GLU A 95 3.60 -2.88 2.96
N ALA A 96 4.71 -2.70 2.25
CA ALA A 96 4.68 -2.43 0.82
C ALA A 96 4.05 -3.60 0.04
N TRP A 97 4.38 -4.84 0.39
CA TRP A 97 3.80 -6.04 -0.21
C TRP A 97 2.29 -6.14 0.06
N ILE A 98 1.85 -5.94 1.31
CA ILE A 98 0.42 -5.93 1.68
C ILE A 98 -0.31 -4.80 0.92
N ALA A 99 0.25 -3.60 0.85
CA ALA A 99 -0.34 -2.47 0.15
C ALA A 99 -0.46 -2.71 -1.36
N TYR A 100 0.45 -3.48 -1.95
CA TYR A 100 0.38 -3.87 -3.35
C TYR A 100 -0.81 -4.82 -3.62
N PHE A 101 -1.01 -5.82 -2.76
CA PHE A 101 -2.04 -6.84 -2.96
C PHE A 101 -3.42 -6.44 -2.44
N TYR A 102 -3.52 -5.48 -1.52
CA TYR A 102 -4.79 -5.18 -0.86
C TYR A 102 -5.88 -4.66 -1.82
N ASN A 103 -5.54 -3.80 -2.76
CA ASN A 103 -6.52 -3.32 -3.74
C ASN A 103 -7.01 -4.45 -4.66
N ASN A 104 -6.09 -5.35 -5.06
CA ASN A 104 -6.44 -6.53 -5.83
C ASN A 104 -7.41 -7.43 -5.05
N TYR A 105 -7.08 -7.77 -3.82
CA TYR A 105 -7.93 -8.55 -2.93
C TYR A 105 -9.31 -7.92 -2.75
N TYR A 106 -9.36 -6.61 -2.46
CA TYR A 106 -10.62 -5.90 -2.23
C TYR A 106 -11.51 -5.88 -3.47
N THR A 107 -10.97 -5.56 -4.64
CA THR A 107 -11.73 -5.50 -5.89
C THR A 107 -12.19 -6.89 -6.35
N ASN A 108 -11.35 -7.91 -6.20
CA ASN A 108 -11.76 -9.29 -6.48
C ASN A 108 -12.90 -9.76 -5.55
N ASN A 109 -12.87 -9.39 -4.28
CA ASN A 109 -13.97 -9.71 -3.37
C ASN A 109 -15.27 -9.04 -3.78
N LEU A 110 -15.24 -7.76 -4.21
CA LEU A 110 -16.44 -7.09 -4.73
C LEU A 110 -17.01 -7.82 -5.95
N LEU A 111 -16.15 -8.20 -6.90
CA LEU A 111 -16.57 -8.96 -8.08
C LEU A 111 -17.15 -10.34 -7.68
N ALA A 112 -16.52 -11.03 -6.72
CA ALA A 112 -17.01 -12.31 -6.19
C ALA A 112 -18.36 -12.17 -5.43
N GLU A 113 -18.60 -11.02 -4.80
CA GLU A 113 -19.89 -10.69 -4.15
C GLU A 113 -20.99 -10.34 -5.16
N GLY A 114 -20.68 -10.28 -6.46
CA GLY A 114 -21.62 -10.03 -7.54
C GLY A 114 -21.79 -8.56 -7.92
N TYR A 115 -20.83 -7.71 -7.54
CA TYR A 115 -20.73 -6.38 -8.14
C TYR A 115 -20.20 -6.50 -9.56
N ASN A 116 -20.81 -5.78 -10.49
CA ASN A 116 -20.48 -5.80 -11.90
C ASN A 116 -20.09 -4.41 -12.40
N LEU A 117 -19.55 -4.36 -13.61
CA LEU A 117 -19.31 -3.09 -14.31
C LEU A 117 -20.63 -2.35 -14.51
N ILE A 118 -20.59 -1.03 -14.33
CA ILE A 118 -21.71 -0.16 -14.68
C ILE A 118 -21.83 -0.15 -16.21
N GLU A 119 -23.04 -0.31 -16.71
CA GLU A 119 -23.30 -0.25 -18.14
C GLU A 119 -22.85 1.10 -18.74
N GLY A 120 -22.05 1.03 -19.80
CA GLY A 120 -21.48 2.24 -20.44
C GLY A 120 -20.20 2.81 -19.78
N ASP A 121 -19.73 2.29 -18.65
CA ASP A 121 -18.44 2.72 -18.06
C ASP A 121 -17.25 2.01 -18.72
N GLU A 122 -16.89 2.49 -19.91
CA GLU A 122 -15.75 1.97 -20.67
C GLU A 122 -14.41 2.16 -19.97
N TYR A 123 -14.28 3.19 -19.13
CA TYR A 123 -13.05 3.42 -18.37
C TYR A 123 -12.82 2.32 -17.33
N SER A 124 -13.80 2.03 -16.50
CA SER A 124 -13.71 0.94 -15.52
C SER A 124 -13.55 -0.42 -16.20
N ALA A 125 -14.21 -0.64 -17.34
CA ALA A 125 -14.06 -1.85 -18.14
C ALA A 125 -12.62 -2.02 -18.66
N ALA A 126 -12.05 -0.99 -19.29
CA ALA A 126 -10.68 -1.00 -19.80
C ALA A 126 -9.66 -1.27 -18.68
N VAL A 127 -9.80 -0.58 -17.55
CA VAL A 127 -8.90 -0.75 -16.40
C VAL A 127 -8.99 -2.16 -15.81
N LEU A 128 -10.19 -2.68 -15.55
CA LEU A 128 -10.35 -4.02 -14.98
C LEU A 128 -9.79 -5.13 -15.88
N LYS A 129 -9.94 -4.98 -17.19
CA LYS A 129 -9.43 -5.95 -18.16
C LYS A 129 -7.91 -5.84 -18.32
N ASP A 130 -7.36 -4.64 -18.38
CA ASP A 130 -5.91 -4.41 -18.46
C ASP A 130 -5.16 -4.91 -17.20
N TYR A 131 -5.78 -4.80 -16.02
CA TYR A 131 -5.24 -5.33 -14.76
C TYR A 131 -5.63 -6.79 -14.49
N SER A 132 -6.21 -7.49 -15.47
CA SER A 132 -6.55 -8.92 -15.41
C SER A 132 -7.57 -9.32 -14.35
N TYR A 133 -8.46 -8.42 -13.94
CA TYR A 133 -9.61 -8.75 -13.09
C TYR A 133 -10.75 -9.39 -13.86
N LEU A 134 -10.95 -8.97 -15.12
CA LEU A 134 -11.97 -9.48 -16.02
C LEU A 134 -11.33 -9.90 -17.36
N PRO A 135 -11.81 -10.97 -17.98
CA PRO A 135 -11.38 -11.35 -19.33
C PRO A 135 -11.99 -10.42 -20.37
N TYR A 136 -11.31 -10.30 -21.51
CA TYR A 136 -11.91 -9.73 -22.70
C TYR A 136 -12.94 -10.70 -23.30
N SER A 137 -14.08 -10.19 -23.79
CA SER A 137 -14.98 -11.01 -24.59
C SER A 137 -14.43 -11.23 -26.00
N LYS A 138 -14.89 -12.28 -26.71
CA LYS A 138 -14.50 -12.53 -28.09
C LYS A 138 -14.90 -11.37 -29.01
N GLU A 139 -16.08 -10.82 -28.81
CA GLU A 139 -16.62 -9.70 -29.56
C GLU A 139 -15.76 -8.42 -29.39
N GLU A 140 -15.21 -8.21 -28.18
CA GLU A 140 -14.32 -7.07 -27.92
C GLU A 140 -12.95 -7.25 -28.56
N LEU A 141 -12.44 -8.50 -28.56
CA LEU A 141 -11.15 -8.80 -29.20
C LEU A 141 -11.19 -8.64 -30.72
N ASP A 142 -12.35 -8.89 -31.35
CA ASP A 142 -12.58 -8.74 -32.77
C ASP A 142 -12.83 -7.27 -33.19
N ASP A 143 -13.19 -6.41 -32.22
CA ASP A 143 -13.40 -4.96 -32.44
C ASP A 143 -12.11 -4.16 -32.19
N ASN A 144 -11.37 -3.92 -33.27
CA ASN A 144 -10.11 -3.16 -33.22
C ASN A 144 -10.28 -1.73 -32.67
N VAL A 145 -11.41 -1.07 -32.98
CA VAL A 145 -11.68 0.31 -32.51
C VAL A 145 -11.88 0.33 -31.01
N LYS A 146 -12.64 -0.62 -30.49
CA LYS A 146 -12.90 -0.77 -29.05
C LYS A 146 -11.61 -1.14 -28.29
N MET A 147 -10.79 -2.03 -28.85
CA MET A 147 -9.51 -2.42 -28.26
C MET A 147 -8.52 -1.27 -28.22
N GLU A 148 -8.45 -0.44 -29.24
CA GLU A 148 -7.60 0.75 -29.24
C GLU A 148 -8.05 1.76 -28.19
N LYS A 149 -9.34 2.02 -28.07
CA LYS A 149 -9.93 2.84 -27.02
C LYS A 149 -9.62 2.31 -25.61
N TYR A 150 -9.72 1.00 -25.38
CA TYR A 150 -9.38 0.39 -24.11
C TYR A 150 -7.88 0.55 -23.79
N ARG A 151 -7.01 0.43 -24.79
CA ARG A 151 -5.57 0.67 -24.64
C ARG A 151 -5.24 2.11 -24.28
N GLU A 152 -5.92 3.07 -24.88
CA GLU A 152 -5.77 4.49 -24.53
C GLU A 152 -6.19 4.77 -23.09
N LEU A 153 -7.37 4.30 -22.70
CA LEU A 153 -7.92 4.49 -21.35
C LEU A 153 -7.04 3.83 -20.27
N SER A 154 -6.57 2.62 -20.50
CA SER A 154 -5.68 1.92 -19.58
C SER A 154 -4.31 2.57 -19.48
N THR A 155 -3.76 3.04 -20.60
CA THR A 155 -2.50 3.80 -20.63
C THR A 155 -2.62 5.12 -19.85
N PHE A 156 -3.74 5.83 -19.98
CA PHE A 156 -4.04 7.01 -19.19
C PHE A 156 -4.10 6.68 -17.69
N ALA A 157 -4.77 5.58 -17.32
CA ALA A 157 -4.87 5.12 -15.93
C ALA A 157 -3.48 4.81 -15.34
N ARG A 158 -2.64 4.07 -16.07
CA ARG A 158 -1.25 3.75 -15.67
C ARG A 158 -0.37 4.99 -15.56
N LYS A 159 -0.48 5.92 -16.51
CA LYS A 159 0.24 7.19 -16.45
C LYS A 159 -0.14 8.00 -15.22
N LYS A 160 -1.42 8.06 -14.87
CA LYS A 160 -1.93 8.72 -13.67
C LYS A 160 -1.43 8.04 -12.39
N GLU A 161 -1.33 6.72 -12.36
CA GLU A 161 -0.78 5.95 -11.25
C GLU A 161 0.72 6.25 -11.06
N ASN A 162 1.50 6.17 -12.12
CA ASN A 162 2.94 6.43 -12.11
C ASN A 162 3.27 7.88 -11.72
N SER A 163 2.55 8.87 -12.26
CA SER A 163 2.74 10.28 -11.90
C SER A 163 2.61 10.50 -10.40
N LYS A 164 1.61 9.92 -9.78
CA LYS A 164 1.40 10.02 -8.34
C LYS A 164 2.49 9.31 -7.53
N PHE A 165 3.01 8.19 -8.05
CA PHE A 165 4.15 7.50 -7.44
C PHE A 165 5.39 8.37 -7.43
N TYR A 166 5.77 8.96 -8.57
CA TYR A 166 6.93 9.85 -8.65
C TYR A 166 6.79 11.10 -7.78
N THR A 167 5.59 11.68 -7.71
CA THR A 167 5.33 12.83 -6.81
C THR A 167 5.60 12.45 -5.35
N LEU A 168 5.12 11.30 -4.89
CA LEU A 168 5.33 10.87 -3.52
C LEU A 168 6.78 10.48 -3.25
N ALA A 169 7.43 9.78 -4.18
CA ALA A 169 8.86 9.47 -4.09
C ALA A 169 9.71 10.76 -3.98
N GLY A 170 9.35 11.80 -4.74
CA GLY A 170 9.98 13.11 -4.65
C GLY A 170 9.80 13.78 -3.28
N ILE A 171 8.58 13.75 -2.73
CA ILE A 171 8.31 14.27 -1.38
C ILE A 171 9.15 13.54 -0.32
N TRP A 172 9.19 12.20 -0.39
CA TRP A 172 10.00 11.39 0.54
C TRP A 172 11.49 11.68 0.42
N ALA A 173 12.03 11.75 -0.79
CA ALA A 173 13.43 12.10 -1.01
C ALA A 173 13.75 13.48 -0.41
N THR A 174 12.88 14.47 -0.61
CA THR A 174 13.03 15.82 -0.05
C THR A 174 13.04 15.78 1.48
N LEU A 175 12.12 15.04 2.11
CA LEU A 175 12.06 14.89 3.57
C LEU A 175 13.35 14.25 4.13
N VAL A 176 13.86 13.20 3.49
CA VAL A 176 15.11 12.55 3.89
C VAL A 176 16.29 13.54 3.83
N VAL A 177 16.39 14.32 2.76
CA VAL A 177 17.44 15.37 2.63
C VAL A 177 17.31 16.41 3.73
N ILE A 178 16.10 16.90 4.04
CA ILE A 178 15.87 17.87 5.11
C ILE A 178 16.30 17.29 6.47
N ILE A 179 15.89 16.06 6.79
CA ILE A 179 16.28 15.40 8.05
C ILE A 179 17.80 15.25 8.13
N TYR A 180 18.46 14.86 7.04
CA TYR A 180 19.91 14.74 7.00
C TYR A 180 20.61 16.09 7.25
N LEU A 181 20.15 17.15 6.59
CA LEU A 181 20.70 18.50 6.79
C LEU A 181 20.49 18.98 8.23
N LEU A 182 19.32 18.80 8.82
CA LEU A 182 19.04 19.16 10.21
C LEU A 182 19.93 18.38 11.19
N SER A 183 20.15 17.09 10.95
CA SER A 183 21.08 16.28 11.75
C SER A 183 22.52 16.77 11.63
N PHE A 184 22.95 17.14 10.43
CA PHE A 184 24.30 17.66 10.18
C PHE A 184 24.54 18.98 10.92
N PHE A 185 23.59 19.90 10.90
CA PHE A 185 23.69 21.18 11.62
C PHE A 185 23.63 21.00 13.15
N ASN A 186 22.86 20.02 13.67
CA ASN A 186 22.83 19.74 15.12
C ASN A 186 24.11 19.06 15.65
N VAL A 187 24.91 18.44 14.79
CA VAL A 187 26.21 17.85 15.16
C VAL A 187 27.34 18.88 15.18
N ILE A 188 27.16 20.00 14.49
CA ILE A 188 28.19 21.08 14.41
C ILE A 188 28.03 22.11 15.54
N HIS A 189 26.90 22.11 16.26
CA HIS A 189 26.64 22.93 17.43
C HIS A 189 26.65 22.10 18.70
#